data_bcd2b3910dcc0ad54d75c3e6298913ab
#
_entry.id   bcd2b3910dcc0ad54d75c3e6298913ab
#
_cell.length_a   1.000
_cell.length_b   1.000
_cell.length_c   1.000
_cell.angle_alpha   90.00
_cell.angle_beta   90.00
_cell.angle_gamma   90.00
#
_symmetry.space_group_name_H-M   'P 1'
#
loop_
_entity.id
_entity.type
_entity.pdbx_description
1 polymer ?
#
loop_
_entity_poly.entity_id
_entity_poly.type
_entity_poly.pdbx_seq_one_letter_code
_entity_poly.pdbx_strand_id
1 'polypeptide(L)'
;MPLHPESTWNVVHVRTTAGEQHGRDLPAERSVWNVDITTPAIVLGSRQTETELDLDACIHKNVEIVRRRSGGGMVFLSPGKQVWLDVVIPRNDRLWIDDVGRASWWLGDVWLAAIKSLAPAKKLMAEVHRESLSVGGYGDLVCFSGVGPGEVMGFNAQGVRSKLVGISQRRTQEVARFQCTVYLEWDRELAQQFCQLLSDTNAARAGIDSNLEHSVMPVSQIGADLSASDVLDAFMAQIARV
;
A
#
# COMPACT_ATOMS: atom_id res chain seq x y z
N MET A 1 4.27 29.63 -25.85
CA MET A 1 3.60 28.36 -25.47
C MET A 1 2.61 28.69 -24.38
N PRO A 2 1.33 28.37 -24.50
CA PRO A 2 0.40 28.57 -23.40
C PRO A 2 0.81 27.63 -22.28
N LEU A 3 0.96 28.20 -21.09
CA LEU A 3 1.12 27.44 -19.85
C LEU A 3 -0.10 26.50 -19.74
N HIS A 4 0.14 25.19 -19.74
CA HIS A 4 -0.91 24.24 -19.40
C HIS A 4 -1.45 24.63 -18.02
N PRO A 5 -2.77 24.66 -17.82
CA PRO A 5 -3.32 24.87 -16.49
C PRO A 5 -2.68 23.82 -15.57
N GLU A 6 -2.10 24.30 -14.47
CA GLU A 6 -1.50 23.46 -13.44
C GLU A 6 -2.46 22.33 -13.14
N SER A 7 -1.96 21.11 -13.21
CA SER A 7 -2.77 19.93 -12.93
C SER A 7 -3.10 19.90 -11.44
N THR A 8 -4.17 20.61 -11.09
CA THR A 8 -4.59 20.68 -9.69
C THR A 8 -5.14 19.34 -9.25
N TRP A 9 -4.48 18.75 -8.29
CA TRP A 9 -4.98 17.59 -7.56
C TRP A 9 -5.96 18.07 -6.48
N ASN A 10 -7.18 17.54 -6.48
CA ASN A 10 -8.10 17.74 -5.37
C ASN A 10 -7.64 16.86 -4.21
N VAL A 11 -7.34 17.47 -3.05
CA VAL A 11 -6.85 16.76 -1.86
C VAL A 11 -7.97 16.64 -0.84
N VAL A 12 -8.31 15.42 -0.47
CA VAL A 12 -9.38 15.13 0.48
C VAL A 12 -8.79 14.38 1.67
N HIS A 13 -9.03 14.88 2.88
CA HIS A 13 -8.70 14.18 4.12
C HIS A 13 -9.96 13.54 4.68
N VAL A 14 -9.91 12.24 4.94
CA VAL A 14 -11.06 11.50 5.45
C VAL A 14 -10.64 10.65 6.64
N ARG A 15 -11.45 10.71 7.70
CA ARG A 15 -11.34 9.83 8.85
C ARG A 15 -12.53 8.89 8.86
N THR A 16 -12.28 7.59 8.72
CA THR A 16 -13.31 6.60 8.44
C THR A 16 -12.84 5.19 8.82
N THR A 17 -13.68 4.17 8.68
CA THR A 17 -13.24 2.78 8.77
C THR A 17 -12.68 2.29 7.43
N ALA A 18 -11.93 1.18 7.46
CA ALA A 18 -11.41 0.58 6.24
C ALA A 18 -12.54 0.10 5.31
N GLY A 19 -13.61 -0.46 5.87
CA GLY A 19 -14.76 -0.93 5.12
C GLY A 19 -15.52 0.19 4.42
N GLU A 20 -15.79 1.28 5.14
CA GLU A 20 -16.42 2.46 4.55
C GLU A 20 -15.60 3.02 3.39
N GLN A 21 -14.26 3.12 3.55
CA GLN A 21 -13.41 3.63 2.47
C GLN A 21 -13.35 2.69 1.27
N HIS A 22 -13.26 1.37 1.48
CA HIS A 22 -13.29 0.40 0.38
C HIS A 22 -14.64 0.35 -0.34
N GLY A 23 -15.74 0.58 0.38
CA GLY A 23 -17.10 0.65 -0.14
C GLY A 23 -17.41 1.97 -0.87
N ARG A 24 -16.67 3.03 -0.60
CA ARG A 24 -16.93 4.39 -1.13
C ARG A 24 -16.71 4.46 -2.63
N ASP A 25 -17.70 5.00 -3.33
CA ASP A 25 -17.54 5.41 -4.71
C ASP A 25 -16.88 6.80 -4.75
N LEU A 26 -15.76 6.89 -5.47
CA LEU A 26 -14.98 8.11 -5.57
C LEU A 26 -15.31 8.82 -6.89
N PRO A 27 -15.37 10.17 -6.90
CA PRO A 27 -15.63 10.95 -8.10
C PRO A 27 -14.62 10.66 -9.21
N ALA A 28 -15.06 10.70 -10.47
CA ALA A 28 -14.21 10.55 -11.65
C ALA A 28 -13.46 11.87 -11.93
N GLU A 29 -12.65 12.30 -10.97
CA GLU A 29 -11.81 13.49 -11.02
C GLU A 29 -10.42 13.21 -10.48
N ARG A 30 -9.45 14.02 -10.88
CA ARG A 30 -8.08 13.92 -10.38
C ARG A 30 -8.03 14.28 -8.90
N SER A 31 -7.82 13.29 -8.04
CA SER A 31 -7.85 13.51 -6.59
C SER A 31 -6.91 12.58 -5.82
N VAL A 32 -6.48 13.05 -4.64
CA VAL A 32 -5.73 12.30 -3.63
C VAL A 32 -6.54 12.29 -2.35
N TRP A 33 -6.93 11.11 -1.90
CA TRP A 33 -7.66 10.91 -0.64
C TRP A 33 -6.69 10.38 0.41
N ASN A 34 -6.37 11.21 1.40
CA ASN A 34 -5.61 10.78 2.57
C ASN A 34 -6.57 10.16 3.59
N VAL A 35 -6.39 8.87 3.85
CA VAL A 35 -7.31 8.05 4.65
C VAL A 35 -6.70 7.79 6.02
N ASP A 36 -7.32 8.36 7.06
CA ASP A 36 -7.03 8.07 8.46
C ASP A 36 -8.08 7.08 8.98
N ILE A 37 -7.65 5.84 9.24
CA ILE A 37 -8.57 4.81 9.73
C ILE A 37 -8.81 4.93 11.23
N THR A 38 -10.04 4.67 11.65
CA THR A 38 -10.48 4.79 13.05
C THR A 38 -10.29 3.51 13.86
N THR A 39 -10.25 2.35 13.19
CA THR A 39 -10.13 1.02 13.82
C THR A 39 -9.10 0.17 13.10
N PRO A 40 -8.41 -0.75 13.79
CA PRO A 40 -7.56 -1.73 13.12
C PRO A 40 -8.37 -2.55 12.13
N ALA A 41 -7.77 -2.92 11.00
CA ALA A 41 -8.45 -3.70 9.97
C ALA A 41 -7.53 -4.70 9.28
N ILE A 42 -8.10 -5.81 8.85
CA ILE A 42 -7.52 -6.77 7.91
C ILE A 42 -8.26 -6.65 6.60
N VAL A 43 -7.57 -6.21 5.56
CA VAL A 43 -8.15 -6.06 4.23
C VAL A 43 -7.78 -7.26 3.38
N LEU A 44 -8.72 -8.17 3.20
CA LEU A 44 -8.58 -9.35 2.36
C LEU A 44 -8.57 -8.97 0.88
N GLY A 45 -7.76 -9.66 0.09
CA GLY A 45 -7.85 -9.62 -1.35
C GLY A 45 -9.16 -10.22 -1.87
N SER A 46 -9.54 -9.91 -3.10
CA SER A 46 -10.84 -10.31 -3.66
C SER A 46 -11.07 -11.83 -3.72
N ARG A 47 -10.01 -12.64 -3.72
CA ARG A 47 -10.07 -14.12 -3.77
C ARG A 47 -9.83 -14.80 -2.43
N GLN A 48 -9.40 -14.06 -1.41
CA GLN A 48 -9.18 -14.62 -0.07
C GLN A 48 -10.50 -14.85 0.65
N THR A 49 -10.50 -15.76 1.61
CA THR A 49 -11.67 -16.08 2.42
C THR A 49 -11.40 -15.77 3.90
N GLU A 50 -12.45 -15.53 4.66
CA GLU A 50 -12.34 -15.30 6.11
C GLU A 50 -11.89 -16.55 6.88
N THR A 51 -11.98 -17.74 6.26
CA THR A 51 -11.46 -18.99 6.84
C THR A 51 -9.93 -18.98 6.99
N GLU A 52 -9.25 -18.02 6.39
CA GLU A 52 -7.81 -17.79 6.57
C GLU A 52 -7.48 -17.00 7.86
N LEU A 53 -8.51 -16.62 8.65
CA LEU A 53 -8.39 -15.77 9.84
C LEU A 53 -8.96 -16.46 11.09
N ASP A 54 -8.41 -16.11 12.25
CA ASP A 54 -9.08 -16.33 13.54
C ASP A 54 -10.12 -15.23 13.77
N LEU A 55 -11.36 -15.59 13.47
CA LEU A 55 -12.48 -14.66 13.64
C LEU A 55 -12.71 -14.29 15.11
N ASP A 56 -12.50 -15.21 16.03
CA ASP A 56 -12.65 -14.94 17.47
C ASP A 56 -11.59 -13.96 17.95
N ALA A 57 -10.33 -14.12 17.53
CA ALA A 57 -9.28 -13.17 17.82
C ALA A 57 -9.55 -11.78 17.20
N CYS A 58 -10.08 -11.73 15.97
CA CYS A 58 -10.48 -10.47 15.34
C CYS A 58 -11.57 -9.76 16.14
N ILE A 59 -12.60 -10.48 16.58
CA ILE A 59 -13.69 -9.93 17.41
C ILE A 59 -13.15 -9.41 18.75
N HIS A 60 -12.36 -10.24 19.46
CA HIS A 60 -11.81 -9.84 20.77
C HIS A 60 -10.91 -8.61 20.71
N LYS A 61 -10.23 -8.40 19.58
CA LYS A 61 -9.34 -7.25 19.37
C LYS A 61 -10.00 -6.08 18.64
N ASN A 62 -11.29 -6.18 18.36
CA ASN A 62 -12.06 -5.18 17.60
C ASN A 62 -11.38 -4.84 16.26
N VAL A 63 -10.94 -5.87 15.54
CA VAL A 63 -10.34 -5.74 14.20
C VAL A 63 -11.41 -5.89 13.14
N GLU A 64 -11.56 -4.90 12.28
CA GLU A 64 -12.48 -4.94 11.15
C GLU A 64 -11.95 -5.88 10.06
N ILE A 65 -12.81 -6.75 9.52
CA ILE A 65 -12.47 -7.60 8.38
C ILE A 65 -13.14 -7.02 7.13
N VAL A 66 -12.33 -6.64 6.16
CA VAL A 66 -12.78 -5.99 4.92
C VAL A 66 -12.32 -6.79 3.73
N ARG A 67 -13.14 -6.89 2.68
CA ARG A 67 -12.75 -7.48 1.40
C ARG A 67 -12.63 -6.39 0.35
N ARG A 68 -11.43 -6.20 -0.22
CA ARG A 68 -11.24 -5.28 -1.34
C ARG A 68 -11.65 -5.93 -2.67
N ARG A 69 -11.91 -5.09 -3.67
CA ARG A 69 -12.27 -5.54 -5.02
C ARG A 69 -11.05 -5.84 -5.91
N SER A 70 -9.83 -5.49 -5.47
CA SER A 70 -8.57 -5.82 -6.13
C SER A 70 -8.01 -7.15 -5.62
N GLY A 71 -7.17 -7.81 -6.42
CA GLY A 71 -6.49 -9.05 -6.03
C GLY A 71 -5.31 -8.84 -5.09
N GLY A 72 -4.55 -9.92 -4.84
CA GLY A 72 -3.40 -9.97 -3.93
C GLY A 72 -3.76 -10.48 -2.54
N GLY A 73 -2.76 -10.61 -1.67
CA GLY A 73 -2.90 -11.06 -0.29
C GLY A 73 -3.49 -10.00 0.64
N MET A 74 -3.66 -10.34 1.90
CA MET A 74 -4.22 -9.45 2.92
C MET A 74 -3.28 -8.29 3.28
N VAL A 75 -3.86 -7.19 3.71
CA VAL A 75 -3.16 -5.99 4.21
C VAL A 75 -3.62 -5.72 5.63
N PHE A 76 -2.67 -5.51 6.54
CA PHE A 76 -2.94 -5.18 7.94
C PHE A 76 -2.87 -3.67 8.10
N LEU A 77 -3.91 -3.08 8.67
CA LEU A 77 -4.00 -1.64 8.90
C LEU A 77 -4.23 -1.37 10.39
N SER A 78 -3.49 -0.40 10.93
CA SER A 78 -3.64 0.06 12.33
C SER A 78 -3.69 1.59 12.38
N PRO A 79 -4.55 2.21 13.18
CA PRO A 79 -4.60 3.67 13.31
C PRO A 79 -3.22 4.26 13.59
N GLY A 80 -2.80 5.22 12.76
CA GLY A 80 -1.54 5.95 12.92
C GLY A 80 -0.26 5.18 12.54
N LYS A 81 -0.35 3.93 12.05
CA LYS A 81 0.84 3.11 11.72
C LYS A 81 1.19 3.09 10.23
N GLN A 82 0.36 3.63 9.37
CA GLN A 82 0.59 3.74 7.93
C GLN A 82 0.03 5.04 7.36
N VAL A 83 0.53 5.41 6.20
CA VAL A 83 -0.13 6.36 5.29
C VAL A 83 -0.89 5.55 4.26
N TRP A 84 -2.19 5.80 4.13
CA TRP A 84 -3.03 5.23 3.09
C TRP A 84 -3.54 6.36 2.20
N LEU A 85 -3.14 6.33 0.92
CA LEU A 85 -3.63 7.26 -0.09
C LEU A 85 -4.41 6.52 -1.17
N ASP A 86 -5.61 7.02 -1.48
CA ASP A 86 -6.31 6.66 -2.71
C ASP A 86 -6.04 7.74 -3.75
N VAL A 87 -5.35 7.39 -4.82
CA VAL A 87 -5.10 8.29 -5.96
C VAL A 87 -6.09 7.93 -7.06
N VAL A 88 -6.85 8.92 -7.49
CA VAL A 88 -7.94 8.74 -8.47
C VAL A 88 -7.65 9.56 -9.72
N ILE A 89 -7.79 8.96 -10.88
CA ILE A 89 -7.75 9.63 -12.18
C ILE A 89 -8.93 9.24 -13.05
N PRO A 90 -9.56 10.21 -13.77
CA PRO A 90 -10.62 9.90 -14.70
C PRO A 90 -10.09 9.27 -15.99
N ARG A 91 -10.95 8.64 -16.77
CA ARG A 91 -10.60 7.96 -18.03
C ARG A 91 -9.88 8.86 -19.04
N ASN A 92 -10.25 10.11 -19.11
CA ASN A 92 -9.69 11.09 -20.04
C ASN A 92 -8.43 11.80 -19.51
N ASP A 93 -7.90 11.38 -18.36
CA ASP A 93 -6.68 11.94 -17.81
C ASP A 93 -5.46 11.53 -18.65
N ARG A 94 -4.48 12.44 -18.79
CA ARG A 94 -3.23 12.15 -19.49
C ARG A 94 -2.36 11.06 -18.85
N LEU A 95 -2.59 10.78 -17.57
CA LEU A 95 -1.93 9.72 -16.81
C LEU A 95 -2.63 8.36 -16.98
N TRP A 96 -3.77 8.34 -17.69
CA TRP A 96 -4.47 7.09 -17.96
C TRP A 96 -3.69 6.23 -18.94
N ILE A 97 -3.40 5.00 -18.56
CA ILE A 97 -2.75 4.00 -19.40
C ILE A 97 -3.69 2.80 -19.48
N ASP A 98 -4.05 2.37 -20.71
CA ASP A 98 -4.99 1.26 -20.89
C ASP A 98 -4.39 -0.10 -20.47
N ASP A 99 -3.08 -0.27 -20.62
CA ASP A 99 -2.36 -1.45 -20.15
C ASP A 99 -2.34 -1.47 -18.60
N VAL A 100 -3.11 -2.39 -18.03
CA VAL A 100 -3.25 -2.55 -16.58
C VAL A 100 -1.91 -2.87 -15.89
N GLY A 101 -1.02 -3.60 -16.56
CA GLY A 101 0.31 -3.93 -16.04
C GLY A 101 1.26 -2.73 -15.95
N ARG A 102 0.98 -1.65 -16.70
CA ARG A 102 1.81 -0.44 -16.73
C ARG A 102 1.13 0.75 -16.07
N ALA A 103 -0.16 0.64 -15.80
CA ALA A 103 -0.99 1.76 -15.38
C ALA A 103 -0.53 2.45 -14.08
N SER A 104 0.15 1.72 -13.20
CA SER A 104 0.67 2.22 -11.92
C SER A 104 2.13 2.66 -11.95
N TRP A 105 2.85 2.52 -13.08
CA TRP A 105 4.29 2.82 -13.12
C TRP A 105 4.60 4.28 -12.82
N TRP A 106 3.84 5.20 -13.40
CA TRP A 106 3.99 6.64 -13.14
C TRP A 106 3.81 6.98 -11.66
N LEU A 107 2.86 6.31 -11.00
CA LEU A 107 2.58 6.51 -9.58
C LEU A 107 3.71 5.93 -8.71
N GLY A 108 4.26 4.79 -9.11
CA GLY A 108 5.48 4.24 -8.52
C GLY A 108 6.66 5.20 -8.61
N ASP A 109 6.85 5.88 -9.76
CA ASP A 109 7.90 6.89 -9.92
C ASP A 109 7.68 8.10 -9.00
N VAL A 110 6.44 8.56 -8.84
CA VAL A 110 6.06 9.62 -7.88
C VAL A 110 6.41 9.19 -6.45
N TRP A 111 6.02 7.98 -6.06
CA TRP A 111 6.33 7.45 -4.74
C TRP A 111 7.83 7.27 -4.52
N LEU A 112 8.55 6.72 -5.50
CA LEU A 112 10.00 6.56 -5.41
C LEU A 112 10.71 7.90 -5.19
N ALA A 113 10.29 8.96 -5.92
CA ALA A 113 10.83 10.30 -5.74
C ALA A 113 10.49 10.88 -4.36
N ALA A 114 9.26 10.68 -3.88
CA ALA A 114 8.83 11.10 -2.55
C ALA A 114 9.66 10.42 -1.45
N ILE A 115 9.76 9.10 -1.47
CA ILE A 115 10.53 8.33 -0.48
C ILE A 115 12.02 8.71 -0.51
N LYS A 116 12.62 8.89 -1.69
CA LYS A 116 14.01 9.35 -1.80
C LYS A 116 14.24 10.74 -1.24
N SER A 117 13.26 11.64 -1.30
CA SER A 117 13.36 12.97 -0.72
C SER A 117 13.35 12.96 0.81
N LEU A 118 12.79 11.93 1.43
CA LEU A 118 12.76 11.73 2.89
C LEU A 118 14.04 11.12 3.45
N ALA A 119 14.91 10.58 2.60
CA ALA A 119 16.15 9.92 2.99
C ALA A 119 17.37 10.83 2.78
N PRO A 120 17.59 11.85 3.62
CA PRO A 120 18.72 12.75 3.45
C PRO A 120 20.02 12.03 3.76
N ALA A 121 21.00 12.11 2.89
CA ALA A 121 22.37 11.65 3.04
C ALA A 121 22.64 10.11 3.06
N LYS A 122 21.71 9.24 3.27
CA LYS A 122 21.86 7.80 3.03
C LYS A 122 21.41 7.48 1.62
N LYS A 123 22.27 6.81 0.85
CA LYS A 123 21.86 6.26 -0.45
C LYS A 123 20.80 5.19 -0.21
N LEU A 124 19.53 5.60 -0.09
CA LEU A 124 18.43 4.65 -0.11
C LEU A 124 18.43 3.96 -1.46
N MET A 125 18.77 2.69 -1.46
CA MET A 125 18.62 1.84 -2.63
C MET A 125 17.16 1.45 -2.72
N ALA A 126 16.46 2.01 -3.70
CA ALA A 126 15.06 1.70 -3.96
C ALA A 126 14.75 1.84 -5.45
N GLU A 127 13.80 1.05 -5.92
CA GLU A 127 13.39 0.95 -7.31
C GLU A 127 11.88 0.75 -7.45
N VAL A 128 11.33 1.09 -8.61
CA VAL A 128 9.96 0.73 -9.00
C VAL A 128 9.99 -0.64 -9.68
N HIS A 129 9.16 -1.57 -9.20
CA HIS A 129 8.97 -2.86 -9.86
C HIS A 129 8.15 -2.67 -11.15
N ARG A 130 8.72 -3.06 -12.30
CA ARG A 130 8.09 -2.88 -13.61
C ARG A 130 7.83 -4.19 -14.35
N GLU A 131 8.10 -5.30 -13.68
CA GLU A 131 7.85 -6.63 -14.18
C GLU A 131 6.42 -7.09 -13.83
N SER A 132 6.04 -8.24 -14.31
CA SER A 132 4.78 -8.88 -13.96
C SER A 132 4.69 -9.18 -12.46
N LEU A 133 3.47 -9.39 -11.96
CA LEU A 133 3.24 -9.81 -10.58
C LEU A 133 4.09 -11.03 -10.24
N SER A 134 4.93 -10.90 -9.23
CA SER A 134 5.68 -11.98 -8.62
C SER A 134 5.07 -12.32 -7.27
N VAL A 135 4.50 -13.51 -7.18
CA VAL A 135 3.93 -14.04 -5.95
C VAL A 135 4.95 -14.99 -5.36
N GLY A 136 5.90 -14.47 -4.59
CA GLY A 136 6.91 -15.28 -3.89
C GLY A 136 6.36 -15.81 -2.57
N GLY A 137 6.70 -17.05 -2.21
CA GLY A 137 6.44 -17.61 -0.90
C GLY A 137 5.00 -17.47 -0.40
N TYR A 138 4.76 -16.48 0.45
CA TYR A 138 3.45 -16.19 1.07
C TYR A 138 2.74 -14.96 0.47
N GLY A 139 3.09 -14.54 -0.75
CA GLY A 139 2.46 -13.38 -1.39
C GLY A 139 0.98 -13.54 -1.70
N ASP A 140 0.49 -14.79 -1.81
CA ASP A 140 -0.94 -15.07 -1.89
C ASP A 140 -1.64 -14.84 -0.55
N LEU A 141 -0.93 -14.99 0.55
CA LEU A 141 -1.45 -14.78 1.90
C LEU A 141 -1.35 -13.32 2.32
N VAL A 142 -0.15 -12.74 2.23
CA VAL A 142 0.12 -11.36 2.66
C VAL A 142 0.59 -10.51 1.49
N CYS A 143 -0.12 -9.42 1.21
CA CYS A 143 0.11 -8.57 0.03
C CYS A 143 1.56 -8.06 -0.06
N PHE A 144 2.16 -7.72 1.08
CA PHE A 144 3.54 -7.21 1.10
C PHE A 144 4.60 -8.29 0.84
N SER A 145 4.28 -9.57 0.92
CA SER A 145 5.20 -10.66 0.56
C SER A 145 5.28 -10.92 -0.95
N GLY A 146 4.31 -10.45 -1.73
CA GLY A 146 4.36 -10.43 -3.21
C GLY A 146 4.76 -9.07 -3.74
N VAL A 147 5.08 -8.97 -5.03
CA VAL A 147 5.44 -7.70 -5.70
C VAL A 147 4.63 -7.52 -6.96
N GLY A 148 3.89 -6.43 -7.05
CA GLY A 148 3.10 -6.04 -8.22
C GLY A 148 3.72 -4.90 -9.03
N PRO A 149 3.31 -4.72 -10.29
CA PRO A 149 3.77 -3.61 -11.12
C PRO A 149 3.51 -2.26 -10.48
N GLY A 150 4.51 -1.36 -10.52
CA GLY A 150 4.42 -0.01 -9.96
C GLY A 150 4.74 0.09 -8.47
N GLU A 151 4.82 -1.01 -7.74
CA GLU A 151 5.18 -0.99 -6.32
C GLU A 151 6.65 -0.59 -6.12
N VAL A 152 6.95 0.07 -4.99
CA VAL A 152 8.30 0.52 -4.67
C VAL A 152 8.96 -0.46 -3.70
N MET A 153 10.12 -0.94 -4.10
CA MET A 153 10.95 -1.84 -3.31
C MET A 153 12.18 -1.11 -2.79
N GLY A 154 12.51 -1.33 -1.54
CA GLY A 154 13.76 -0.89 -0.93
C GLY A 154 14.71 -2.05 -0.67
N PHE A 155 15.98 -1.74 -0.44
CA PHE A 155 17.00 -2.71 -0.07
C PHE A 155 17.64 -2.27 1.24
N ASN A 156 17.66 -3.16 2.23
CA ASN A 156 18.36 -2.90 3.48
C ASN A 156 19.89 -2.98 3.32
N ALA A 157 20.64 -2.74 4.39
CA ALA A 157 22.09 -2.77 4.38
C ALA A 157 22.69 -4.16 3.99
N GLN A 158 21.93 -5.23 4.16
CA GLN A 158 22.28 -6.60 3.81
C GLN A 158 21.85 -6.97 2.37
N GLY A 159 21.23 -6.02 1.63
CA GLY A 159 20.73 -6.25 0.28
C GLY A 159 19.39 -7.00 0.22
N VAL A 160 18.71 -7.17 1.37
CA VAL A 160 17.39 -7.81 1.40
C VAL A 160 16.35 -6.84 0.83
N ARG A 161 15.62 -7.33 -0.16
CA ARG A 161 14.57 -6.57 -0.87
C ARG A 161 13.26 -6.65 -0.09
N SER A 162 12.70 -5.49 0.26
CA SER A 162 11.47 -5.37 1.03
C SER A 162 10.55 -4.31 0.41
N LYS A 163 9.24 -4.44 0.58
CA LYS A 163 8.29 -3.48 0.01
C LYS A 163 8.19 -2.22 0.86
N LEU A 164 8.45 -1.07 0.23
CA LEU A 164 8.28 0.28 0.78
C LEU A 164 6.86 0.80 0.55
N VAL A 165 6.35 0.64 -0.69
CA VAL A 165 5.04 1.12 -1.09
C VAL A 165 4.28 0.02 -1.78
N GLY A 166 3.15 -0.38 -1.20
CA GLY A 166 2.18 -1.26 -1.84
C GLY A 166 1.20 -0.44 -2.68
N ILE A 167 0.92 -0.88 -3.91
CA ILE A 167 -0.04 -0.23 -4.81
C ILE A 167 -0.99 -1.28 -5.36
N SER A 168 -2.27 -1.17 -5.02
CA SER A 168 -3.30 -1.94 -5.70
C SER A 168 -4.17 -1.03 -6.56
N GLN A 169 -4.74 -1.55 -7.65
CA GLN A 169 -5.60 -0.77 -8.53
C GLN A 169 -6.96 -1.41 -8.72
N ARG A 170 -7.96 -0.55 -8.80
CA ARG A 170 -9.31 -0.88 -9.26
C ARG A 170 -9.66 0.06 -10.40
N ARG A 171 -10.17 -0.50 -11.49
CA ARG A 171 -10.58 0.28 -12.65
C ARG A 171 -12.05 0.02 -12.98
N THR A 172 -12.70 1.07 -13.40
CA THR A 172 -14.01 1.06 -14.06
C THR A 172 -13.84 1.60 -15.47
N GLN A 173 -14.93 1.79 -16.19
CA GLN A 173 -14.89 2.45 -17.50
C GLN A 173 -14.56 3.94 -17.39
N GLU A 174 -14.79 4.56 -16.25
CA GLU A 174 -14.69 6.01 -16.05
C GLU A 174 -13.52 6.44 -15.17
N VAL A 175 -13.06 5.56 -14.27
CA VAL A 175 -12.10 5.93 -13.25
C VAL A 175 -11.09 4.82 -12.96
N ALA A 176 -9.83 5.20 -12.71
CA ALA A 176 -8.84 4.36 -12.08
C ALA A 176 -8.55 4.86 -10.66
N ARG A 177 -8.70 3.98 -9.68
CA ARG A 177 -8.38 4.19 -8.27
C ARG A 177 -7.17 3.35 -7.92
N PHE A 178 -6.11 4.00 -7.46
CA PHE A 178 -4.89 3.37 -6.96
C PHE A 178 -4.85 3.52 -5.44
N GLN A 179 -4.86 2.40 -4.75
CA GLN A 179 -4.79 2.37 -3.28
C GLN A 179 -3.33 2.12 -2.88
N CYS A 180 -2.71 3.12 -2.28
CA CYS A 180 -1.31 3.12 -1.88
C CYS A 180 -1.19 2.98 -0.37
N THR A 181 -0.33 2.08 0.10
CA THR A 181 -0.03 1.90 1.52
C THR A 181 1.47 1.98 1.75
N VAL A 182 1.85 2.83 2.70
CA VAL A 182 3.22 3.00 3.20
C VAL A 182 3.18 2.84 4.71
N TYR A 183 3.90 1.87 5.25
CA TYR A 183 3.97 1.71 6.70
C TYR A 183 4.97 2.69 7.30
N LEU A 184 4.56 3.42 8.32
CA LEU A 184 5.43 4.24 9.17
C LEU A 184 6.23 3.33 10.10
N GLU A 185 5.51 2.40 10.71
CA GLU A 185 6.01 1.33 11.54
C GLU A 185 5.33 0.02 11.10
N TRP A 186 6.05 -1.08 11.16
CA TRP A 186 5.48 -2.39 10.88
C TRP A 186 5.09 -3.10 12.18
N ASP A 187 3.79 -3.31 12.37
CA ASP A 187 3.26 -4.08 13.49
C ASP A 187 3.31 -5.59 13.17
N ARG A 188 4.48 -6.16 13.44
CA ARG A 188 4.75 -7.58 13.21
C ARG A 188 3.87 -8.47 14.10
N GLU A 189 3.62 -8.07 15.34
CA GLU A 189 2.86 -8.87 16.29
C GLU A 189 1.39 -9.01 15.83
N LEU A 190 0.80 -7.91 15.34
CA LEU A 190 -0.54 -7.95 14.77
C LEU A 190 -0.58 -8.90 13.57
N ALA A 191 0.36 -8.77 12.63
CA ALA A 191 0.41 -9.63 11.45
C ALA A 191 0.61 -11.11 11.82
N GLN A 192 1.49 -11.41 12.78
CA GLN A 192 1.76 -12.77 13.25
C GLN A 192 0.54 -13.41 13.90
N GLN A 193 -0.22 -12.68 14.74
CA GLN A 193 -1.38 -13.20 15.43
C GLN A 193 -2.44 -13.74 14.46
N PHE A 194 -2.63 -13.07 13.32
CA PHE A 194 -3.61 -13.47 12.31
C PHE A 194 -3.08 -14.55 11.35
N CYS A 195 -1.77 -14.58 11.10
CA CYS A 195 -1.14 -15.62 10.29
C CYS A 195 -0.81 -16.90 11.09
N GLN A 196 -0.80 -16.86 12.40
CA GLN A 196 -0.49 -18.01 13.27
C GLN A 196 -1.47 -19.18 13.10
N LEU A 197 -2.63 -18.90 12.58
CA LEU A 197 -3.73 -19.85 12.49
C LEU A 197 -3.77 -20.64 11.20
N LEU A 198 -2.99 -20.20 10.21
CA LEU A 198 -3.01 -20.79 8.87
C LEU A 198 -2.06 -22.00 8.72
N SER A 199 -1.28 -22.34 9.75
CA SER A 199 -0.39 -23.48 9.64
C SER A 199 -0.40 -24.34 10.89
N ASP A 200 -0.89 -25.55 10.76
CA ASP A 200 -0.81 -26.62 11.78
C ASP A 200 0.62 -27.16 11.96
N THR A 201 1.60 -26.65 11.22
CA THR A 201 2.98 -27.14 11.28
C THR A 201 3.96 -26.03 11.70
N ASN A 202 4.86 -26.35 12.63
CA ASN A 202 5.93 -25.45 13.11
C ASN A 202 6.83 -24.92 11.97
N ALA A 203 7.04 -25.71 10.91
CA ALA A 203 7.88 -25.33 9.77
C ALA A 203 7.21 -24.25 8.89
N ALA A 204 5.90 -24.39 8.65
CA ALA A 204 5.14 -23.40 7.88
C ALA A 204 5.06 -22.07 8.66
N ARG A 205 4.87 -22.13 9.99
CA ARG A 205 4.85 -20.96 10.87
C ARG A 205 6.19 -20.22 10.85
N ALA A 206 7.31 -20.92 11.00
CA ALA A 206 8.66 -20.30 10.92
C ALA A 206 8.93 -19.63 9.57
N GLY A 207 8.45 -20.23 8.47
CA GLY A 207 8.54 -19.65 7.14
C GLY A 207 7.69 -18.39 6.97
N ILE A 208 6.48 -18.36 7.54
CA ILE A 208 5.62 -17.16 7.55
C ILE A 208 6.28 -16.04 8.36
N ASP A 209 6.77 -16.36 9.56
CA ASP A 209 7.42 -15.38 10.44
C ASP A 209 8.63 -14.73 9.78
N SER A 210 9.52 -15.51 9.19
CA SER A 210 10.70 -15.00 8.47
C SER A 210 10.31 -14.16 7.24
N ASN A 211 9.27 -14.57 6.52
CA ASN A 211 8.81 -13.85 5.35
C ASN A 211 8.18 -12.50 5.74
N LEU A 212 7.36 -12.47 6.80
CA LEU A 212 6.76 -11.25 7.33
C LEU A 212 7.81 -10.25 7.84
N GLU A 213 8.90 -10.74 8.44
CA GLU A 213 9.99 -9.90 8.94
C GLU A 213 10.65 -9.07 7.84
N HIS A 214 10.78 -9.68 6.65
CA HIS A 214 11.51 -9.08 5.53
C HIS A 214 10.58 -8.54 4.42
N SER A 215 9.27 -8.73 4.53
CA SER A 215 8.34 -8.31 3.49
C SER A 215 8.12 -6.81 3.44
N VAL A 216 8.21 -6.12 4.58
CA VAL A 216 7.94 -4.69 4.75
C VAL A 216 9.21 -3.94 5.11
N MET A 217 9.46 -2.82 4.43
CA MET A 217 10.42 -1.80 4.86
C MET A 217 9.63 -0.57 5.31
N PRO A 218 9.40 -0.38 6.61
CA PRO A 218 8.69 0.80 7.10
C PRO A 218 9.56 2.05 6.97
N VAL A 219 8.90 3.21 6.93
CA VAL A 219 9.57 4.53 6.81
C VAL A 219 10.55 4.79 7.96
N SER A 220 10.29 4.23 9.14
CA SER A 220 11.22 4.30 10.29
C SER A 220 12.61 3.73 10.02
N GLN A 221 12.77 2.84 9.04
CA GLN A 221 14.07 2.34 8.59
C GLN A 221 14.79 3.28 7.62
N ILE A 222 14.08 4.25 7.03
CA ILE A 222 14.62 5.22 6.07
C ILE A 222 15.20 6.42 6.82
N GLY A 223 14.45 6.94 7.79
CA GLY A 223 14.83 8.07 8.62
C GLY A 223 14.16 8.01 9.98
N ALA A 224 14.87 8.42 11.02
CA ALA A 224 14.29 8.55 12.35
C ALA A 224 13.26 9.69 12.36
N ASP A 225 12.19 9.49 13.12
CA ASP A 225 11.16 10.49 13.42
C ASP A 225 10.33 11.01 12.22
N LEU A 226 10.27 10.26 11.11
CA LEU A 226 9.40 10.60 9.99
C LEU A 226 7.93 10.32 10.34
N SER A 227 7.10 11.37 10.24
CA SER A 227 5.67 11.31 10.52
C SER A 227 4.83 10.99 9.26
N ALA A 228 3.55 10.71 9.45
CA ALA A 228 2.59 10.59 8.35
C ALA A 228 2.50 11.88 7.51
N SER A 229 2.62 13.06 8.17
CA SER A 229 2.62 14.35 7.49
C SER A 229 3.83 14.50 6.57
N ASP A 230 5.03 14.13 7.05
CA ASP A 230 6.25 14.21 6.23
C ASP A 230 6.13 13.36 4.95
N VAL A 231 5.57 12.14 5.08
CA VAL A 231 5.34 11.23 3.94
C VAL A 231 4.30 11.82 2.98
N LEU A 232 3.20 12.36 3.50
CA LEU A 232 2.16 12.99 2.70
C LEU A 232 2.69 14.21 1.95
N ASP A 233 3.41 15.11 2.64
CA ASP A 233 3.97 16.33 2.06
C ASP A 233 4.99 16.01 0.97
N ALA A 234 5.87 15.03 1.21
CA ALA A 234 6.81 14.54 0.21
C ALA A 234 6.09 13.97 -1.02
N PHE A 235 5.02 13.18 -0.83
CA PHE A 235 4.21 12.67 -1.92
C PHE A 235 3.52 13.79 -2.70
N MET A 236 2.87 14.74 -1.99
CA MET A 236 2.18 15.87 -2.62
C MET A 236 3.12 16.77 -3.42
N ALA A 237 4.35 16.99 -2.93
CA ALA A 237 5.36 17.75 -3.65
C ALA A 237 5.80 17.07 -4.97
N GLN A 238 5.71 15.74 -5.08
CA GLN A 238 6.07 15.03 -6.30
C GLN A 238 4.87 14.87 -7.24
N ILE A 239 3.68 14.56 -6.72
CA ILE A 239 2.51 14.34 -7.57
C ILE A 239 2.04 15.64 -8.26
N ALA A 240 2.31 16.78 -7.66
CA ALA A 240 2.02 18.09 -8.27
C ALA A 240 2.82 18.37 -9.56
N ARG A 241 3.87 17.59 -9.82
CA ARG A 241 4.74 17.74 -11.01
C ARG A 241 4.28 16.92 -12.22
N VAL A 242 3.27 16.05 -12.04
CA VAL A 242 2.78 15.13 -13.08
C VAL A 242 1.35 15.42 -13.52
#